data_16a43d1a5ec993786301242a2abefa5a
#
_entry.id   16a43d1a5ec993786301242a2abefa5a
#
_cell.length_a   1.000
_cell.length_b   1.000
_cell.length_c   1.000
_cell.angle_alpha   90.00
_cell.angle_beta   90.00
_cell.angle_gamma   90.00
#
_symmetry.space_group_name_H-M   'P 1'
#
loop_
_entity.id
_entity.type
_entity.pdbx_description
1 polymer ?
#
loop_
_entity_poly.entity_id
_entity_poly.type
_entity_poly.pdbx_seq_one_letter_code
_entity_poly.pdbx_strand_id
1 'polypeptide(L)'
;MESRSLPVPDGLEGARVDAALAKLMGFSRTFAADVASAGGVRLDGVTLDKSDRLRGGGWLEVEWQPKEEPRIIPIAVPELGIVYDDDDIIVVDKPTGVAAHPSLGWEGPTVVGALAAAGFRVATSGAPERQGVVHRLDVGTSGLMVVAKSETAYSTLKHAFKERTVEKIYHAVVQGHPDPLTGTIDAPIGRHPNHSWKFAVVPDGKPSVTHYETLEAFPGASLLEIHLETGRTHQIRVHMAALRHPCAGDPLYGADPTMSARLGLTRQWLHAHKLAFAHPATGDWVQFESPYPADFEHALEILRGE
;
A
#
# COMPACT_ATOMS: atom_id res chain seq x y z
N MET A 1 13.42 0.50 26.30
CA MET A 1 14.79 0.41 25.76
C MET A 1 15.28 -0.99 26.03
N GLU A 2 15.74 -1.69 25.03
CA GLU A 2 16.33 -3.04 25.15
C GLU A 2 17.84 -2.94 25.01
N SER A 3 18.57 -3.87 25.66
CA SER A 3 20.03 -3.91 25.56
C SER A 3 20.52 -5.34 25.49
N ARG A 4 21.64 -5.53 24.82
CA ARG A 4 22.37 -6.81 24.77
C ARG A 4 23.85 -6.57 24.73
N SER A 5 24.58 -7.37 25.51
CA SER A 5 26.03 -7.33 25.57
C SER A 5 26.61 -8.73 25.27
N LEU A 6 27.58 -8.80 24.38
CA LEU A 6 28.18 -10.05 23.93
C LEU A 6 29.60 -9.83 23.40
N PRO A 7 30.49 -10.85 23.43
CA PRO A 7 31.76 -10.77 22.75
C PRO A 7 31.58 -10.82 21.25
N VAL A 8 32.36 -10.04 20.50
CA VAL A 8 32.38 -10.09 19.03
C VAL A 8 33.00 -11.41 18.58
N PRO A 9 32.24 -12.26 17.84
CA PRO A 9 32.81 -13.49 17.29
C PRO A 9 33.94 -13.22 16.30
N ASP A 10 34.98 -14.08 16.28
CA ASP A 10 36.14 -13.92 15.37
C ASP A 10 35.74 -13.83 13.89
N GLY A 11 34.68 -14.53 13.48
CA GLY A 11 34.14 -14.48 12.11
C GLY A 11 33.52 -13.13 11.71
N LEU A 12 33.48 -12.14 12.61
CA LEU A 12 33.04 -10.77 12.37
C LEU A 12 34.16 -9.74 12.51
N GLU A 13 35.40 -10.17 12.66
CA GLU A 13 36.57 -9.29 12.60
C GLU A 13 36.57 -8.46 11.33
N GLY A 14 36.70 -7.15 11.45
CA GLY A 14 36.68 -6.20 10.30
C GLY A 14 35.34 -6.01 9.62
N ALA A 15 34.27 -6.68 10.07
CA ALA A 15 32.92 -6.48 9.54
C ALA A 15 32.41 -5.10 9.91
N ARG A 16 31.61 -4.49 8.98
CA ARG A 16 30.93 -3.24 9.28
C ARG A 16 29.88 -3.47 10.38
N VAL A 17 29.72 -2.47 11.26
CA VAL A 17 28.76 -2.51 12.37
C VAL A 17 27.34 -2.84 11.89
N ASP A 18 26.83 -2.15 10.86
CA ASP A 18 25.49 -2.40 10.30
C ASP A 18 25.28 -3.86 9.84
N ALA A 19 26.29 -4.43 9.20
CA ALA A 19 26.24 -5.80 8.69
C ALA A 19 26.39 -6.85 9.81
N ALA A 20 27.24 -6.56 10.78
CA ALA A 20 27.48 -7.44 11.92
C ALA A 20 26.26 -7.52 12.84
N LEU A 21 25.63 -6.38 13.17
CA LEU A 21 24.40 -6.34 13.97
C LEU A 21 23.25 -7.09 13.28
N ALA A 22 23.13 -6.96 11.96
CA ALA A 22 22.13 -7.73 11.21
C ALA A 22 22.29 -9.24 11.39
N LYS A 23 23.54 -9.74 11.42
CA LYS A 23 23.83 -11.16 11.64
C LYS A 23 23.66 -11.60 13.11
N LEU A 24 24.14 -10.79 14.06
CA LEU A 24 24.17 -11.13 15.48
C LEU A 24 22.82 -11.02 16.16
N MET A 25 22.04 -9.99 15.78
CA MET A 25 20.80 -9.60 16.45
C MET A 25 19.56 -9.98 15.65
N GLY A 26 19.72 -10.43 14.39
CA GLY A 26 18.58 -10.65 13.48
C GLY A 26 17.94 -9.35 12.98
N PHE A 27 18.61 -8.22 13.12
CA PHE A 27 18.11 -6.93 12.66
C PHE A 27 18.10 -6.83 11.12
N SER A 28 17.20 -6.01 10.55
CA SER A 28 17.40 -5.54 9.18
C SER A 28 18.64 -4.62 9.13
N ARG A 29 19.36 -4.59 7.99
CA ARG A 29 20.55 -3.71 7.85
C ARG A 29 20.21 -2.24 8.07
N THR A 30 19.02 -1.80 7.65
CA THR A 30 18.54 -0.43 7.88
C THR A 30 18.37 -0.15 9.36
N PHE A 31 17.72 -1.05 10.10
CA PHE A 31 17.52 -0.87 11.53
C PHE A 31 18.84 -0.92 12.29
N ALA A 32 19.75 -1.83 11.93
CA ALA A 32 21.09 -1.88 12.50
C ALA A 32 21.88 -0.58 12.28
N ALA A 33 21.75 0.02 11.08
CA ALA A 33 22.36 1.31 10.79
C ALA A 33 21.74 2.45 11.59
N ASP A 34 20.40 2.46 11.77
CA ASP A 34 19.69 3.45 12.57
C ASP A 34 20.13 3.40 14.05
N VAL A 35 20.24 2.17 14.62
CA VAL A 35 20.71 1.95 16.01
C VAL A 35 22.13 2.47 16.19
N ALA A 36 23.05 2.15 15.27
CA ALA A 36 24.42 2.63 15.34
C ALA A 36 24.52 4.16 15.20
N SER A 37 23.80 4.75 14.24
CA SER A 37 23.79 6.21 14.04
C SER A 37 23.14 6.98 15.21
N ALA A 38 22.27 6.33 15.99
CA ALA A 38 21.71 6.87 17.23
C ALA A 38 22.64 6.73 18.45
N GLY A 39 23.87 6.18 18.27
CA GLY A 39 24.84 5.99 19.35
C GLY A 39 24.55 4.75 20.23
N GLY A 40 23.65 3.88 19.78
CA GLY A 40 23.25 2.67 20.52
C GLY A 40 24.23 1.50 20.40
N VAL A 41 25.42 1.69 19.86
CA VAL A 41 26.43 0.62 19.69
C VAL A 41 27.77 1.04 20.30
N ARG A 42 28.28 0.23 21.20
CA ARG A 42 29.60 0.45 21.80
C ARG A 42 30.45 -0.82 21.72
N LEU A 43 31.74 -0.65 21.45
CA LEU A 43 32.72 -1.72 21.50
C LEU A 43 33.81 -1.34 22.51
N ASP A 44 33.99 -2.13 23.55
CA ASP A 44 34.91 -1.84 24.65
C ASP A 44 34.70 -0.43 25.24
N GLY A 45 33.43 0.02 25.32
CA GLY A 45 33.05 1.34 25.82
C GLY A 45 33.11 2.48 24.78
N VAL A 46 33.63 2.24 23.56
CA VAL A 46 33.74 3.24 22.50
C VAL A 46 32.52 3.16 21.59
N THR A 47 31.82 4.27 21.42
CA THR A 47 30.65 4.35 20.51
C THR A 47 31.10 4.19 19.06
N LEU A 48 30.38 3.34 18.31
CA LEU A 48 30.62 3.07 16.90
C LEU A 48 29.48 3.57 16.02
N ASP A 49 29.82 4.09 14.84
CA ASP A 49 28.84 4.39 13.78
C ASP A 49 28.64 3.15 12.87
N LYS A 50 27.56 3.17 12.06
CA LYS A 50 27.16 2.10 11.13
C LYS A 50 28.26 1.63 10.17
N SER A 51 29.17 2.54 9.79
CA SER A 51 30.27 2.28 8.86
C SER A 51 31.56 1.79 9.54
N ASP A 52 31.65 1.91 10.87
CA ASP A 52 32.81 1.46 11.61
C ASP A 52 32.95 -0.07 11.53
N ARG A 53 34.14 -0.55 11.90
CA ARG A 53 34.46 -1.97 11.80
C ARG A 53 34.64 -2.56 13.18
N LEU A 54 34.06 -3.75 13.38
CA LEU A 54 34.21 -4.49 14.62
C LEU A 54 35.63 -5.09 14.74
N ARG A 55 36.11 -5.19 15.98
CA ARG A 55 37.29 -5.92 16.33
C ARG A 55 36.90 -7.22 17.04
N GLY A 56 37.37 -8.36 16.56
CA GLY A 56 37.13 -9.67 17.15
C GLY A 56 37.60 -9.76 18.60
N GLY A 57 36.84 -10.49 19.39
CA GLY A 57 37.13 -10.64 20.84
C GLY A 57 36.81 -9.41 21.68
N GLY A 58 36.47 -8.25 21.08
CA GLY A 58 36.00 -7.07 21.80
C GLY A 58 34.62 -7.27 22.40
N TRP A 59 34.30 -6.49 23.45
CA TRP A 59 32.99 -6.55 24.12
C TRP A 59 32.01 -5.57 23.48
N LEU A 60 31.00 -6.11 22.79
CA LEU A 60 29.97 -5.32 22.08
C LEU A 60 28.76 -5.11 22.97
N GLU A 61 28.40 -3.87 23.16
CA GLU A 61 27.15 -3.45 23.83
C GLU A 61 26.25 -2.80 22.80
N VAL A 62 24.98 -3.26 22.76
CA VAL A 62 23.97 -2.75 21.83
C VAL A 62 22.73 -2.35 22.62
N GLU A 63 22.35 -1.08 22.52
CA GLU A 63 21.14 -0.52 23.12
C GLU A 63 20.21 -0.04 22.00
N TRP A 64 18.92 -0.42 22.05
CA TRP A 64 17.97 0.00 21.04
C TRP A 64 16.58 0.18 21.61
N GLN A 65 15.78 0.97 20.95
CA GLN A 65 14.32 0.96 21.14
C GLN A 65 13.74 -0.10 20.21
N PRO A 66 12.93 -1.06 20.73
CA PRO A 66 12.20 -1.98 19.87
C PRO A 66 11.38 -1.18 18.86
N LYS A 67 11.45 -1.57 17.60
CA LYS A 67 10.51 -1.02 16.62
C LYS A 67 9.11 -1.48 17.01
N GLU A 68 8.19 -0.55 17.16
CA GLU A 68 6.77 -0.90 17.23
C GLU A 68 6.41 -1.64 15.95
N GLU A 69 6.09 -2.92 16.09
CA GLU A 69 5.57 -3.69 14.96
C GLU A 69 4.08 -3.41 14.84
N PRO A 70 3.62 -3.01 13.65
CA PRO A 70 2.19 -2.85 13.42
C PRO A 70 1.47 -4.18 13.71
N ARG A 71 0.40 -4.13 14.50
CA ARG A 71 -0.39 -5.32 14.88
C ARG A 71 -1.80 -5.20 14.33
N ILE A 72 -2.41 -6.34 14.01
CA ILE A 72 -3.83 -6.39 13.66
C ILE A 72 -4.62 -6.16 14.95
N ILE A 73 -5.31 -5.03 15.01
CA ILE A 73 -6.21 -4.68 16.10
C ILE A 73 -7.63 -4.86 15.58
N PRO A 74 -8.45 -5.74 16.20
CA PRO A 74 -9.84 -5.91 15.81
C PRO A 74 -10.63 -4.64 16.10
N ILE A 75 -11.08 -3.95 15.07
CA ILE A 75 -11.91 -2.75 15.14
C ILE A 75 -13.08 -2.97 14.18
N ALA A 76 -14.31 -2.92 14.67
CA ALA A 76 -15.50 -3.07 13.84
C ALA A 76 -15.62 -1.90 12.85
N VAL A 77 -15.94 -2.24 11.61
CA VAL A 77 -16.25 -1.29 10.52
C VAL A 77 -17.59 -1.73 9.91
N PRO A 78 -18.72 -1.22 10.40
CA PRO A 78 -20.04 -1.64 9.92
C PRO A 78 -20.25 -1.42 8.41
N GLU A 79 -19.55 -0.44 7.84
CA GLU A 79 -19.62 -0.08 6.42
C GLU A 79 -18.77 -0.98 5.52
N LEU A 80 -17.99 -1.93 6.07
CA LEU A 80 -17.23 -2.89 5.28
C LEU A 80 -18.19 -3.92 4.66
N GLY A 81 -18.49 -3.75 3.39
CA GLY A 81 -19.34 -4.68 2.65
C GLY A 81 -18.63 -6.03 2.42
N ILE A 82 -19.30 -7.14 2.72
CA ILE A 82 -18.85 -8.46 2.29
C ILE A 82 -19.57 -8.79 0.99
N VAL A 83 -18.79 -8.83 -0.11
CA VAL A 83 -19.32 -9.08 -1.46
C VAL A 83 -19.38 -10.58 -1.75
N TYR A 84 -18.38 -11.32 -1.27
CA TYR A 84 -18.29 -12.77 -1.43
C TYR A 84 -17.50 -13.37 -0.27
N ASP A 85 -17.90 -14.55 0.18
CA ASP A 85 -17.21 -15.32 1.22
C ASP A 85 -17.39 -16.82 0.99
N ASP A 86 -16.26 -17.54 1.02
CA ASP A 86 -16.21 -19.00 1.05
C ASP A 86 -15.08 -19.51 1.95
N ASP A 87 -14.64 -20.76 1.80
CA ASP A 87 -13.57 -21.33 2.63
C ASP A 87 -12.17 -20.79 2.27
N ASP A 88 -11.98 -20.27 1.07
CA ASP A 88 -10.69 -19.91 0.52
C ASP A 88 -10.45 -18.41 0.43
N ILE A 89 -11.48 -17.63 0.12
CA ILE A 89 -11.37 -16.17 -0.08
C ILE A 89 -12.53 -15.41 0.56
N ILE A 90 -12.27 -14.16 0.85
CA ILE A 90 -13.29 -13.16 1.13
C ILE A 90 -13.06 -11.93 0.25
N VAL A 91 -14.09 -11.48 -0.47
CA VAL A 91 -14.06 -10.24 -1.25
C VAL A 91 -14.87 -9.19 -0.51
N VAL A 92 -14.25 -8.07 -0.25
CA VAL A 92 -14.86 -6.96 0.48
C VAL A 92 -14.99 -5.73 -0.42
N ASP A 93 -16.03 -4.96 -0.17
CA ASP A 93 -16.16 -3.58 -0.63
C ASP A 93 -15.63 -2.65 0.46
N LYS A 94 -14.40 -2.18 0.27
CA LYS A 94 -13.69 -1.38 1.27
C LYS A 94 -14.20 0.06 1.28
N PRO A 95 -14.75 0.57 2.38
CA PRO A 95 -15.09 1.97 2.49
C PRO A 95 -13.83 2.86 2.54
N THR A 96 -14.01 4.15 2.37
CA THR A 96 -12.98 5.16 2.64
C THR A 96 -12.61 5.21 4.13
N GLY A 97 -11.41 5.71 4.46
CA GLY A 97 -10.97 5.83 5.85
C GLY A 97 -10.44 4.54 6.47
N VAL A 98 -10.47 3.43 5.74
CA VAL A 98 -10.00 2.11 6.17
C VAL A 98 -8.75 1.72 5.40
N ALA A 99 -7.65 1.39 6.10
CA ALA A 99 -6.46 0.86 5.47
C ALA A 99 -6.62 -0.64 5.13
N ALA A 100 -5.87 -1.14 4.17
CA ALA A 100 -5.90 -2.58 3.85
C ALA A 100 -5.36 -3.43 5.02
N HIS A 101 -4.31 -2.98 5.67
CA HIS A 101 -3.63 -3.63 6.80
C HIS A 101 -2.94 -2.58 7.69
N PRO A 102 -2.57 -2.93 8.93
CA PRO A 102 -1.78 -2.06 9.81
C PRO A 102 -0.47 -1.59 9.15
N SER A 103 -0.07 -0.37 9.44
CA SER A 103 1.21 0.20 9.01
C SER A 103 1.69 1.22 10.04
N LEU A 104 3.00 1.47 10.09
CA LEU A 104 3.57 2.49 10.98
C LEU A 104 2.91 3.85 10.72
N GLY A 105 2.48 4.50 11.80
CA GLY A 105 1.82 5.81 11.76
C GLY A 105 0.34 5.78 11.34
N TRP A 106 -0.26 4.59 11.21
CA TRP A 106 -1.70 4.44 11.01
C TRP A 106 -2.37 3.89 12.29
N GLU A 107 -3.28 4.65 12.87
CA GLU A 107 -4.01 4.30 14.09
C GLU A 107 -5.49 3.98 13.83
N GLY A 108 -5.95 4.18 12.58
CA GLY A 108 -7.34 3.93 12.18
C GLY A 108 -7.64 2.44 11.91
N PRO A 109 -8.90 2.14 11.54
CA PRO A 109 -9.32 0.79 11.23
C PRO A 109 -8.64 0.24 9.98
N THR A 110 -8.57 -1.10 9.91
CA THR A 110 -8.01 -1.82 8.76
C THR A 110 -8.96 -2.93 8.32
N VAL A 111 -8.89 -3.33 7.03
CA VAL A 111 -9.71 -4.44 6.51
C VAL A 111 -9.48 -5.71 7.31
N VAL A 112 -8.22 -6.10 7.54
CA VAL A 112 -7.93 -7.32 8.32
C VAL A 112 -8.38 -7.20 9.78
N GLY A 113 -8.31 -6.01 10.37
CA GLY A 113 -8.83 -5.75 11.72
C GLY A 113 -10.37 -5.82 11.77
N ALA A 114 -11.05 -5.29 10.76
CA ALA A 114 -12.51 -5.36 10.66
C ALA A 114 -12.99 -6.81 10.44
N LEU A 115 -12.32 -7.56 9.57
CA LEU A 115 -12.60 -8.99 9.37
C LEU A 115 -12.40 -9.79 10.66
N ALA A 116 -11.31 -9.53 11.39
CA ALA A 116 -11.08 -10.18 12.70
C ALA A 116 -12.16 -9.81 13.73
N ALA A 117 -12.61 -8.55 13.78
CA ALA A 117 -13.69 -8.11 14.65
C ALA A 117 -15.04 -8.77 14.31
N ALA A 118 -15.27 -9.04 13.00
CA ALA A 118 -16.45 -9.76 12.52
C ALA A 118 -16.35 -11.30 12.67
N GLY A 119 -15.23 -11.81 13.21
CA GLY A 119 -15.03 -13.24 13.45
C GLY A 119 -14.47 -14.03 12.25
N PHE A 120 -14.13 -13.37 11.16
CA PHE A 120 -13.49 -14.03 10.03
C PHE A 120 -12.04 -14.39 10.34
N ARG A 121 -11.62 -15.57 9.87
CA ARG A 121 -10.23 -16.00 9.88
C ARG A 121 -9.63 -15.81 8.50
N VAL A 122 -8.42 -15.30 8.45
CA VAL A 122 -7.65 -15.11 7.23
C VAL A 122 -6.41 -16.02 7.27
N ALA A 123 -5.81 -16.28 6.11
CA ALA A 123 -4.56 -17.01 6.02
C ALA A 123 -3.48 -16.37 6.90
N THR A 124 -2.66 -17.18 7.55
CA THR A 124 -1.57 -16.71 8.42
C THR A 124 -0.31 -16.33 7.65
N SER A 125 -0.24 -16.71 6.37
CA SER A 125 0.84 -16.33 5.47
C SER A 125 0.91 -14.83 5.24
N GLY A 126 2.13 -14.34 5.09
CA GLY A 126 2.46 -12.92 4.99
C GLY A 126 3.21 -12.42 6.22
N ALA A 127 3.55 -11.14 6.22
CA ALA A 127 4.07 -10.52 7.44
C ALA A 127 2.96 -10.39 8.50
N PRO A 128 3.28 -10.41 9.80
CA PRO A 128 2.26 -10.45 10.88
C PRO A 128 1.18 -9.37 10.77
N GLU A 129 1.54 -8.20 10.28
CA GLU A 129 0.63 -7.06 10.12
C GLU A 129 -0.26 -7.14 8.87
N ARG A 130 -0.04 -8.09 7.95
CA ARG A 130 -0.75 -8.23 6.68
C ARG A 130 -1.02 -9.68 6.29
N GLN A 131 -1.32 -10.49 7.27
CA GLN A 131 -1.72 -11.88 7.06
C GLN A 131 -2.95 -11.96 6.13
N GLY A 132 -2.91 -12.87 5.15
CA GLY A 132 -3.96 -13.04 4.14
C GLY A 132 -4.06 -11.94 3.08
N VAL A 133 -3.33 -10.83 3.22
CA VAL A 133 -3.40 -9.70 2.28
C VAL A 133 -2.52 -9.92 1.07
N VAL A 134 -3.11 -10.02 -0.11
CA VAL A 134 -2.41 -10.26 -1.39
C VAL A 134 -2.23 -8.99 -2.23
N HIS A 135 -3.10 -7.99 -2.04
CA HIS A 135 -3.01 -6.65 -2.63
C HIS A 135 -3.58 -5.58 -1.69
N ARG A 136 -3.54 -4.34 -2.09
CA ARG A 136 -4.02 -3.24 -1.25
C ARG A 136 -4.66 -2.11 -2.03
N LEU A 137 -5.57 -1.41 -1.36
CA LEU A 137 -6.07 -0.08 -1.75
C LEU A 137 -5.53 0.98 -0.79
N ASP A 138 -5.42 2.21 -1.24
CA ASP A 138 -5.12 3.36 -0.39
C ASP A 138 -6.27 3.62 0.61
N VAL A 139 -5.99 4.29 1.71
CA VAL A 139 -7.00 4.62 2.74
C VAL A 139 -8.19 5.38 2.16
N GLY A 140 -7.93 6.38 1.30
CA GLY A 140 -8.96 7.19 0.64
C GLY A 140 -9.57 6.55 -0.61
N THR A 141 -9.11 5.38 -1.05
CA THR A 141 -9.68 4.65 -2.18
C THR A 141 -10.70 3.64 -1.68
N SER A 142 -11.90 3.67 -2.22
CA SER A 142 -12.99 2.72 -1.95
C SER A 142 -13.03 1.59 -2.97
N GLY A 143 -13.80 0.53 -2.71
CA GLY A 143 -14.09 -0.54 -3.65
C GLY A 143 -13.46 -1.89 -3.32
N LEU A 144 -13.40 -2.76 -4.32
CA LEU A 144 -13.16 -4.19 -4.16
C LEU A 144 -11.73 -4.54 -3.74
N MET A 145 -11.66 -5.42 -2.76
CA MET A 145 -10.42 -6.02 -2.30
C MET A 145 -10.65 -7.50 -1.94
N VAL A 146 -9.76 -8.41 -2.38
CA VAL A 146 -9.75 -9.81 -1.99
C VAL A 146 -8.73 -10.07 -0.89
N VAL A 147 -9.13 -10.86 0.09
CA VAL A 147 -8.27 -11.36 1.18
C VAL A 147 -8.33 -12.89 1.18
N ALA A 148 -7.20 -13.55 1.30
CA ALA A 148 -7.11 -15.00 1.36
C ALA A 148 -7.48 -15.52 2.75
N LYS A 149 -8.31 -16.56 2.82
CA LYS A 149 -8.69 -17.27 4.04
C LYS A 149 -7.86 -18.53 4.25
N SER A 150 -7.50 -19.22 3.18
CA SER A 150 -6.63 -20.41 3.22
C SER A 150 -5.20 -20.11 2.76
N GLU A 151 -4.24 -20.91 3.21
CA GLU A 151 -2.83 -20.79 2.81
C GLU A 151 -2.61 -21.07 1.32
N THR A 152 -3.40 -21.99 0.77
CA THR A 152 -3.41 -22.30 -0.67
C THR A 152 -3.90 -21.11 -1.46
N ALA A 153 -5.01 -20.50 -1.05
CA ALA A 153 -5.55 -19.29 -1.68
C ALA A 153 -4.55 -18.13 -1.61
N TYR A 154 -3.89 -17.93 -0.47
CA TYR A 154 -2.85 -16.91 -0.34
C TYR A 154 -1.74 -17.10 -1.37
N SER A 155 -1.19 -18.31 -1.48
CA SER A 155 -0.09 -18.63 -2.39
C SER A 155 -0.51 -18.44 -3.85
N THR A 156 -1.69 -18.97 -4.23
CA THR A 156 -2.24 -18.87 -5.58
C THR A 156 -2.53 -17.44 -5.99
N LEU A 157 -3.24 -16.68 -5.16
CA LEU A 157 -3.54 -15.27 -5.44
C LEU A 157 -2.27 -14.41 -5.46
N LYS A 158 -1.32 -14.65 -4.55
CA LYS A 158 -0.03 -13.95 -4.54
C LYS A 158 0.72 -14.14 -5.85
N HIS A 159 0.69 -15.38 -6.39
CA HIS A 159 1.25 -15.68 -7.70
C HIS A 159 0.48 -14.97 -8.82
N ALA A 160 -0.86 -15.04 -8.83
CA ALA A 160 -1.70 -14.40 -9.84
C ALA A 160 -1.48 -12.87 -9.89
N PHE A 161 -1.37 -12.19 -8.73
CA PHE A 161 -1.03 -10.77 -8.67
C PHE A 161 0.39 -10.47 -9.19
N LYS A 162 1.35 -11.36 -8.94
CA LYS A 162 2.73 -11.25 -9.43
C LYS A 162 2.80 -11.41 -10.94
N GLU A 163 2.11 -12.42 -11.49
CA GLU A 163 2.05 -12.72 -12.93
C GLU A 163 1.07 -11.80 -13.68
N ARG A 164 0.37 -10.87 -12.96
CA ARG A 164 -0.56 -9.89 -13.53
C ARG A 164 -1.77 -10.53 -14.25
N THR A 165 -2.20 -11.68 -13.78
CA THR A 165 -3.39 -12.38 -14.32
C THR A 165 -4.69 -11.95 -13.64
N VAL A 166 -4.62 -11.10 -12.62
CA VAL A 166 -5.78 -10.50 -11.95
C VAL A 166 -6.20 -9.24 -12.69
N GLU A 167 -7.43 -9.20 -13.16
CA GLU A 167 -8.04 -8.01 -13.76
C GLU A 167 -8.49 -7.04 -12.66
N LYS A 168 -8.07 -5.79 -12.76
CA LYS A 168 -8.37 -4.71 -11.82
C LYS A 168 -8.80 -3.49 -12.60
N ILE A 169 -10.09 -3.17 -12.51
CA ILE A 169 -10.65 -1.98 -13.15
C ILE A 169 -10.99 -0.97 -12.06
N TYR A 170 -10.48 0.23 -12.23
CA TYR A 170 -10.79 1.37 -11.38
C TYR A 170 -11.56 2.40 -12.20
N HIS A 171 -12.47 3.09 -11.54
CA HIS A 171 -13.04 4.31 -12.09
C HIS A 171 -12.47 5.51 -11.34
N ALA A 172 -12.13 6.56 -12.08
CA ALA A 172 -11.61 7.81 -11.54
C ALA A 172 -12.24 9.02 -12.24
N VAL A 173 -12.65 10.01 -11.47
CA VAL A 173 -12.92 11.34 -12.04
C VAL A 173 -11.62 12.14 -11.95
N VAL A 174 -11.15 12.62 -13.09
CA VAL A 174 -9.96 13.46 -13.20
C VAL A 174 -10.30 14.85 -13.67
N GLN A 175 -9.45 15.82 -13.34
CA GLN A 175 -9.60 17.20 -13.80
C GLN A 175 -9.19 17.36 -15.26
N GLY A 176 -9.96 18.13 -16.01
CA GLY A 176 -9.74 18.35 -17.44
C GLY A 176 -10.05 17.13 -18.30
N HIS A 177 -9.46 17.11 -19.47
CA HIS A 177 -9.71 16.10 -20.51
C HIS A 177 -8.39 15.54 -20.98
N PRO A 178 -8.05 14.29 -20.61
CA PRO A 178 -6.88 13.63 -21.19
C PRO A 178 -6.97 13.55 -22.71
N ASP A 179 -5.88 13.89 -23.38
CA ASP A 179 -5.74 13.76 -24.83
C ASP A 179 -4.47 12.95 -25.12
N PRO A 180 -4.61 11.80 -25.78
CA PRO A 180 -5.81 11.18 -26.35
C PRO A 180 -6.80 10.66 -25.28
N LEU A 181 -8.06 10.39 -25.70
CA LEU A 181 -9.13 9.87 -24.82
C LEU A 181 -8.83 8.49 -24.25
N THR A 182 -7.94 7.72 -24.89
CA THR A 182 -7.43 6.43 -24.46
C THR A 182 -5.91 6.47 -24.48
N GLY A 183 -5.26 5.89 -23.48
CA GLY A 183 -3.81 5.93 -23.43
C GLY A 183 -3.18 4.97 -22.43
N THR A 184 -1.86 4.87 -22.54
CA THR A 184 -1.00 4.11 -21.62
C THR A 184 0.04 5.01 -21.00
N ILE A 185 0.14 5.00 -19.69
CA ILE A 185 1.19 5.67 -18.94
C ILE A 185 2.17 4.60 -18.48
N ASP A 186 3.31 4.52 -19.13
CA ASP A 186 4.44 3.66 -18.75
C ASP A 186 5.54 4.55 -18.15
N ALA A 187 5.48 4.75 -16.83
CA ALA A 187 6.38 5.68 -16.16
C ALA A 187 6.71 5.15 -14.75
N PRO A 188 8.02 5.05 -14.39
CA PRO A 188 8.44 4.46 -13.13
C PRO A 188 8.09 5.36 -11.94
N ILE A 189 7.60 4.74 -10.85
CA ILE A 189 7.18 5.43 -9.63
C ILE A 189 8.13 5.14 -8.49
N GLY A 190 8.58 6.19 -7.82
CA GLY A 190 9.41 6.14 -6.61
C GLY A 190 9.00 7.17 -5.57
N ARG A 191 9.78 7.27 -4.50
CA ARG A 191 9.58 8.32 -3.49
C ARG A 191 9.84 9.70 -4.11
N HIS A 192 8.99 10.66 -3.75
CA HIS A 192 9.19 12.05 -4.20
C HIS A 192 10.51 12.60 -3.64
N PRO A 193 11.38 13.22 -4.46
CA PRO A 193 12.73 13.62 -4.02
C PRO A 193 12.71 14.59 -2.83
N ASN A 194 11.72 15.48 -2.74
CA ASN A 194 11.64 16.51 -1.71
C ASN A 194 10.61 16.20 -0.60
N HIS A 195 9.78 15.16 -0.74
CA HIS A 195 8.70 14.84 0.20
C HIS A 195 8.64 13.33 0.45
N SER A 196 9.28 12.86 1.50
CA SER A 196 9.42 11.42 1.83
C SER A 196 8.09 10.67 1.97
N TRP A 197 6.99 11.37 2.22
CA TRP A 197 5.64 10.81 2.35
C TRP A 197 4.85 10.76 1.04
N LYS A 198 5.33 11.43 -0.05
CA LYS A 198 4.74 11.38 -1.40
C LYS A 198 5.47 10.40 -2.31
N PHE A 199 4.79 10.06 -3.41
CA PHE A 199 5.36 9.36 -4.55
C PHE A 199 5.34 10.26 -5.79
N ALA A 200 6.21 9.96 -6.75
CA ALA A 200 6.30 10.71 -8.01
C ALA A 200 6.80 9.79 -9.12
N VAL A 201 6.60 10.20 -10.37
CA VAL A 201 7.33 9.63 -11.50
C VAL A 201 8.78 10.09 -11.39
N VAL A 202 9.70 9.12 -11.26
CA VAL A 202 11.14 9.36 -11.11
C VAL A 202 11.93 8.30 -11.89
N PRO A 203 13.08 8.66 -12.51
CA PRO A 203 13.84 7.71 -13.35
C PRO A 203 14.23 6.41 -12.64
N ASP A 204 14.62 6.50 -11.36
CA ASP A 204 15.04 5.35 -10.54
C ASP A 204 13.85 4.66 -9.83
N GLY A 205 12.63 4.94 -10.25
CA GLY A 205 11.41 4.37 -9.70
C GLY A 205 11.20 2.91 -10.11
N LYS A 206 10.18 2.29 -9.52
CA LYS A 206 9.75 0.95 -9.93
C LYS A 206 8.90 1.03 -11.19
N PRO A 207 9.08 0.14 -12.19
CA PRO A 207 8.26 0.08 -13.38
C PRO A 207 6.77 0.07 -13.03
N SER A 208 6.00 0.92 -13.69
CA SER A 208 4.57 1.12 -13.41
C SER A 208 3.83 1.42 -14.70
N VAL A 209 2.78 0.64 -14.98
CA VAL A 209 1.97 0.76 -16.21
C VAL A 209 0.51 0.91 -15.84
N THR A 210 -0.12 1.95 -16.39
CA THR A 210 -1.53 2.32 -16.20
C THR A 210 -2.16 2.59 -17.56
N HIS A 211 -3.23 1.88 -17.90
CA HIS A 211 -4.04 2.14 -19.09
C HIS A 211 -5.28 2.90 -18.67
N TYR A 212 -5.74 3.84 -19.49
CA TYR A 212 -6.97 4.57 -19.24
C TYR A 212 -7.80 4.76 -20.50
N GLU A 213 -9.10 4.85 -20.31
CA GLU A 213 -10.10 5.21 -21.33
C GLU A 213 -11.07 6.20 -20.73
N THR A 214 -11.42 7.25 -21.48
CA THR A 214 -12.42 8.22 -21.08
C THR A 214 -13.82 7.67 -21.36
N LEU A 215 -14.59 7.42 -20.31
CA LEU A 215 -15.97 6.95 -20.39
C LEU A 215 -16.93 8.11 -20.62
N GLU A 216 -16.73 9.23 -19.92
CA GLU A 216 -17.63 10.39 -19.97
C GLU A 216 -16.83 11.69 -19.78
N ALA A 217 -17.15 12.72 -20.54
CA ALA A 217 -16.53 14.04 -20.42
C ALA A 217 -17.55 15.06 -19.91
N PHE A 218 -17.13 15.83 -18.89
CA PHE A 218 -17.95 16.88 -18.26
C PHE A 218 -17.29 18.25 -18.41
N PRO A 219 -17.95 19.36 -18.14
CA PRO A 219 -17.28 20.66 -18.09
C PRO A 219 -16.14 20.68 -17.04
N GLY A 220 -14.89 20.60 -17.54
CA GLY A 220 -13.67 20.66 -16.73
C GLY A 220 -13.26 19.37 -16.02
N ALA A 221 -13.91 18.23 -16.29
CA ALA A 221 -13.54 16.93 -15.72
C ALA A 221 -13.85 15.78 -16.70
N SER A 222 -13.30 14.60 -16.42
CA SER A 222 -13.58 13.37 -17.15
C SER A 222 -13.70 12.17 -16.21
N LEU A 223 -14.66 11.29 -16.46
CA LEU A 223 -14.71 9.96 -15.85
C LEU A 223 -13.87 9.00 -16.69
N LEU A 224 -12.94 8.33 -16.07
CA LEU A 224 -12.06 7.37 -16.70
C LEU A 224 -12.31 5.96 -16.17
N GLU A 225 -12.24 4.97 -17.07
CA GLU A 225 -11.94 3.59 -16.73
C GLU A 225 -10.43 3.39 -16.76
N ILE A 226 -9.88 2.73 -15.76
CA ILE A 226 -8.43 2.57 -15.58
C ILE A 226 -8.10 1.11 -15.31
N HIS A 227 -7.22 0.54 -16.14
CA HIS A 227 -6.69 -0.80 -16.00
C HIS A 227 -5.24 -0.76 -15.49
N LEU A 228 -4.94 -1.52 -14.43
CA LEU A 228 -3.61 -1.58 -13.84
C LEU A 228 -2.90 -2.88 -14.17
N GLU A 229 -1.77 -2.81 -14.88
CA GLU A 229 -0.83 -3.93 -14.93
C GLU A 229 -0.03 -4.06 -13.63
N THR A 230 0.38 -2.96 -13.04
CA THR A 230 1.15 -2.89 -11.80
C THR A 230 0.31 -2.26 -10.69
N GLY A 231 0.70 -2.45 -9.43
CA GLY A 231 0.01 -1.88 -8.27
C GLY A 231 0.99 -1.19 -7.31
N ARG A 232 1.59 -0.05 -7.72
CA ARG A 232 2.46 0.73 -6.84
C ARG A 232 1.64 1.64 -5.96
N THR A 233 2.20 2.03 -4.82
CA THR A 233 1.54 2.97 -3.91
C THR A 233 1.16 4.25 -4.65
N HIS A 234 -0.09 4.67 -4.56
CA HIS A 234 -0.67 5.85 -5.20
C HIS A 234 -0.55 5.87 -6.74
N GLN A 235 -0.37 4.74 -7.40
CA GLN A 235 0.01 4.67 -8.83
C GLN A 235 -0.91 5.50 -9.73
N ILE A 236 -2.22 5.30 -9.70
CA ILE A 236 -3.18 6.04 -10.53
C ILE A 236 -3.07 7.53 -10.24
N ARG A 237 -3.07 7.91 -8.98
CA ARG A 237 -3.01 9.30 -8.53
C ARG A 237 -1.75 10.01 -9.00
N VAL A 238 -0.60 9.33 -8.92
CA VAL A 238 0.70 9.85 -9.38
C VAL A 238 0.73 9.96 -10.91
N HIS A 239 0.27 8.95 -11.63
CA HIS A 239 0.27 8.94 -13.08
C HIS A 239 -0.66 10.02 -13.65
N MET A 240 -1.89 10.13 -13.14
CA MET A 240 -2.83 11.14 -13.61
C MET A 240 -2.35 12.57 -13.26
N ALA A 241 -1.76 12.77 -12.09
CA ALA A 241 -1.14 14.06 -11.75
C ALA A 241 0.06 14.40 -12.65
N ALA A 242 0.88 13.42 -13.05
CA ALA A 242 1.98 13.61 -13.99
C ALA A 242 1.48 14.01 -15.39
N LEU A 243 0.33 13.53 -15.81
CA LEU A 243 -0.37 13.98 -17.02
C LEU A 243 -1.06 15.35 -16.87
N ARG A 244 -1.00 15.99 -15.71
CA ARG A 244 -1.72 17.24 -15.35
C ARG A 244 -3.25 17.08 -15.28
N HIS A 245 -3.72 15.85 -15.08
CA HIS A 245 -5.12 15.51 -14.87
C HIS A 245 -5.29 14.80 -13.51
N PRO A 246 -5.01 15.47 -12.37
CA PRO A 246 -5.11 14.83 -11.07
C PRO A 246 -6.54 14.34 -10.80
N CYS A 247 -6.68 13.28 -10.00
CA CYS A 247 -7.99 12.83 -9.54
C CYS A 247 -8.70 13.96 -8.80
N ALA A 248 -9.97 14.21 -9.13
CA ALA A 248 -10.77 15.21 -8.44
C ALA A 248 -10.83 14.90 -6.93
N GLY A 249 -10.74 15.91 -6.09
CA GLY A 249 -10.73 15.76 -4.63
C GLY A 249 -9.41 15.24 -4.02
N ASP A 250 -8.37 14.96 -4.81
CA ASP A 250 -7.10 14.42 -4.27
C ASP A 250 -6.33 15.47 -3.44
N PRO A 251 -6.23 15.30 -2.11
CA PRO A 251 -5.60 16.28 -1.26
C PRO A 251 -4.07 16.33 -1.39
N LEU A 252 -3.46 15.32 -2.07
CA LEU A 252 -2.01 15.18 -2.12
C LEU A 252 -1.40 15.51 -3.48
N TYR A 253 -2.13 15.27 -4.58
CA TYR A 253 -1.58 15.29 -5.93
C TYR A 253 -2.12 16.42 -6.80
N GLY A 254 -2.55 17.54 -6.19
CA GLY A 254 -2.77 18.80 -6.90
C GLY A 254 -4.17 18.98 -7.49
N ALA A 255 -5.17 18.32 -6.90
CA ALA A 255 -6.56 18.63 -7.26
C ALA A 255 -6.90 20.10 -6.93
N ASP A 256 -7.72 20.71 -7.80
CA ASP A 256 -8.25 22.05 -7.57
C ASP A 256 -9.20 22.05 -6.36
N PRO A 257 -8.90 22.79 -5.30
CA PRO A 257 -9.75 22.83 -4.13
C PRO A 257 -11.13 23.45 -4.40
N THR A 258 -11.25 24.33 -5.40
CA THR A 258 -12.53 24.93 -5.78
C THR A 258 -13.45 23.89 -6.41
N MET A 259 -12.92 23.08 -7.34
CA MET A 259 -13.66 21.97 -7.93
C MET A 259 -14.00 20.93 -6.86
N SER A 260 -13.03 20.57 -6.00
CA SER A 260 -13.25 19.61 -4.91
C SER A 260 -14.40 20.04 -4.00
N ALA A 261 -14.43 21.30 -3.58
CA ALA A 261 -15.49 21.86 -2.75
C ALA A 261 -16.85 21.86 -3.47
N ARG A 262 -16.87 22.24 -4.76
CA ARG A 262 -18.09 22.22 -5.59
C ARG A 262 -18.70 20.82 -5.69
N LEU A 263 -17.84 19.80 -5.79
CA LEU A 263 -18.25 18.39 -5.92
C LEU A 263 -18.48 17.71 -4.56
N GLY A 264 -18.29 18.40 -3.43
CA GLY A 264 -18.43 17.82 -2.10
C GLY A 264 -17.33 16.80 -1.76
N LEU A 265 -16.18 16.84 -2.45
CA LEU A 265 -15.11 15.83 -2.31
C LEU A 265 -14.07 16.26 -1.29
N THR A 266 -13.77 15.36 -0.35
CA THR A 266 -12.67 15.50 0.64
C THR A 266 -11.55 14.48 0.39
N ARG A 267 -11.70 13.63 -0.61
CA ARG A 267 -10.78 12.55 -0.99
C ARG A 267 -10.74 12.42 -2.51
N GLN A 268 -9.71 11.73 -3.01
CA GLN A 268 -9.63 11.40 -4.44
C GLN A 268 -10.87 10.63 -4.90
N TRP A 269 -11.51 11.07 -5.97
CA TRP A 269 -12.55 10.31 -6.67
C TRP A 269 -11.89 9.15 -7.43
N LEU A 270 -11.62 8.07 -6.70
CA LEU A 270 -10.96 6.85 -7.20
C LEU A 270 -11.58 5.63 -6.51
N HIS A 271 -12.11 4.71 -7.31
CA HIS A 271 -12.85 3.55 -6.86
C HIS A 271 -12.38 2.28 -7.56
N ALA A 272 -12.08 1.23 -6.82
CA ALA A 272 -11.78 -0.11 -7.33
C ALA A 272 -13.11 -0.79 -7.72
N HIS A 273 -13.58 -0.50 -8.94
CA HIS A 273 -14.91 -0.83 -9.40
C HIS A 273 -15.10 -2.31 -9.70
N LYS A 274 -14.11 -2.95 -10.37
CA LYS A 274 -14.19 -4.34 -10.78
C LYS A 274 -12.92 -5.10 -10.41
N LEU A 275 -13.10 -6.33 -9.95
CA LEU A 275 -12.03 -7.27 -9.63
C LEU A 275 -12.39 -8.64 -10.19
N ALA A 276 -11.50 -9.22 -11.04
CA ALA A 276 -11.74 -10.54 -11.61
C ALA A 276 -10.45 -11.35 -11.65
N PHE A 277 -10.56 -12.65 -11.35
CA PHE A 277 -9.42 -13.57 -11.27
C PHE A 277 -9.89 -15.04 -11.33
N ALA A 278 -8.95 -15.95 -11.58
CA ALA A 278 -9.22 -17.38 -11.42
C ALA A 278 -9.34 -17.72 -9.93
N HIS A 279 -10.45 -18.32 -9.53
CA HIS A 279 -10.69 -18.71 -8.13
C HIS A 279 -9.61 -19.69 -7.64
N PRO A 280 -8.95 -19.44 -6.49
CA PRO A 280 -7.75 -20.17 -6.09
C PRO A 280 -7.96 -21.66 -5.82
N ALA A 281 -9.18 -22.08 -5.48
CA ALA A 281 -9.51 -23.48 -5.23
C ALA A 281 -10.07 -24.18 -6.45
N THR A 282 -10.98 -23.54 -7.21
CA THR A 282 -11.69 -24.20 -8.33
C THR A 282 -11.04 -23.92 -9.68
N GLY A 283 -10.31 -22.82 -9.83
CA GLY A 283 -9.76 -22.37 -11.11
C GLY A 283 -10.77 -21.64 -12.00
N ASP A 284 -12.05 -21.58 -11.61
CA ASP A 284 -13.08 -20.88 -12.35
C ASP A 284 -12.81 -19.36 -12.36
N TRP A 285 -13.12 -18.71 -13.49
CA TRP A 285 -13.02 -17.26 -13.56
C TRP A 285 -14.18 -16.61 -12.81
N VAL A 286 -13.86 -15.84 -11.79
CA VAL A 286 -14.83 -15.10 -10.97
C VAL A 286 -14.64 -13.61 -11.16
N GLN A 287 -15.77 -12.87 -11.13
CA GLN A 287 -15.80 -11.43 -11.32
C GLN A 287 -16.74 -10.81 -10.29
N PHE A 288 -16.30 -9.68 -9.72
CA PHE A 288 -17.04 -8.89 -8.75
C PHE A 288 -17.06 -7.43 -9.20
N GLU A 289 -18.17 -6.75 -8.91
CA GLU A 289 -18.33 -5.31 -9.16
C GLU A 289 -18.83 -4.63 -7.89
N SER A 290 -18.44 -3.39 -7.69
CA SER A 290 -18.86 -2.54 -6.57
C SER A 290 -19.54 -1.28 -7.11
N PRO A 291 -20.72 -0.90 -6.59
CA PRO A 291 -21.37 0.36 -6.93
C PRO A 291 -20.56 1.55 -6.40
N TYR A 292 -20.80 2.72 -6.96
CA TYR A 292 -20.17 3.92 -6.42
C TYR A 292 -20.70 4.24 -5.03
N PRO A 293 -19.85 4.70 -4.12
CA PRO A 293 -20.28 5.24 -2.84
C PRO A 293 -21.02 6.58 -3.04
N ALA A 294 -21.90 6.93 -2.11
CA ALA A 294 -22.82 8.07 -2.22
C ALA A 294 -22.11 9.41 -2.49
N ASP A 295 -20.93 9.65 -1.94
CA ASP A 295 -20.13 10.85 -2.21
C ASP A 295 -19.68 10.92 -3.68
N PHE A 296 -19.49 9.78 -4.32
CA PHE A 296 -19.10 9.70 -5.72
C PHE A 296 -20.28 9.82 -6.67
N GLU A 297 -21.42 9.22 -6.34
CA GLU A 297 -22.67 9.40 -7.09
C GLU A 297 -23.09 10.87 -7.07
N HIS A 298 -23.08 11.49 -5.91
CA HIS A 298 -23.41 12.93 -5.78
C HIS A 298 -22.47 13.83 -6.61
N ALA A 299 -21.15 13.54 -6.63
CA ALA A 299 -20.23 14.30 -7.46
C ALA A 299 -20.50 14.14 -8.96
N LEU A 300 -20.93 12.94 -9.42
CA LEU A 300 -21.32 12.71 -10.82
C LEU A 300 -22.60 13.42 -11.18
N GLU A 301 -23.61 13.44 -10.29
CA GLU A 301 -24.87 14.21 -10.49
C GLU A 301 -24.54 15.69 -10.73
N ILE A 302 -23.71 16.29 -9.89
CA ILE A 302 -23.28 17.70 -10.05
C ILE A 302 -22.55 17.90 -11.38
N LEU A 303 -21.67 16.96 -11.79
CA LEU A 303 -20.93 17.07 -13.04
C LEU A 303 -21.84 16.94 -14.27
N ARG A 304 -22.88 16.13 -14.20
CA ARG A 304 -23.90 15.95 -15.24
C ARG A 304 -24.92 17.11 -15.31
N GLY A 305 -24.99 17.91 -14.24
CA GLY A 305 -25.95 19.01 -14.13
C GLY A 305 -27.34 18.52 -13.72
N GLU A 306 -27.42 17.40 -13.01
CA GLU A 306 -28.62 16.79 -12.47
C GLU A 306 -28.97 17.35 -11.09
#